data_f0156a9d1befe9404648a82f93d1af0f
#
_entry.id   f0156a9d1befe9404648a82f93d1af0f
#
_cell.length_a   1.000
_cell.length_b   1.000
_cell.length_c   1.000
_cell.angle_alpha   90.00
_cell.angle_beta   90.00
_cell.angle_gamma   90.00
#
_symmetry.space_group_name_H-M   'P 1'
#
loop_
_entity.id
_entity.type
_entity.pdbx_description
1 polymer ?
#
loop_
_entity_poly.entity_id
_entity_poly.type
_entity_poly.pdbx_seq_one_letter_code
_entity_poly.pdbx_strand_id
1 'polypeptide(L)'
;MRTLEIPRITLNDGTTIPQLGFGTLNVQPDRKSTPANIDRTAAIVGLALELGYRHIDTAQSYGSEQGVGKAIAASGIPRNELYVTSKLGNGNHRPDDVRRSFDETLKKLGLEQLDLFLMHWPVPTLYNGDYISTWKAMTELLTNGRLRTAGVSNFQPHHLDRIIAATGVVPAVNQIEVHPYFTNGAASAASLHHGAAVEAHSPLGHGQGRLLDDPVTRRIAGARDKTSAQIVLRWHLQHGRIVFPKSVHRERMEENLKVFGFELSPDEMAAIDGLDRGEKGRVGPHPDTFAAIPEKDERSEEQGRE
;
A
#
# COMPACT_ATOMS: atom_id res chain seq x y z
N MET A 1 -16.26 -22.64 10.10
CA MET A 1 -16.08 -21.19 10.28
C MET A 1 -16.50 -20.50 8.99
N ARG A 2 -17.39 -19.48 9.03
CA ARG A 2 -17.61 -18.67 7.84
C ARG A 2 -16.30 -17.96 7.52
N THR A 3 -15.75 -18.18 6.33
CA THR A 3 -14.63 -17.40 5.81
C THR A 3 -15.03 -15.92 5.84
N LEU A 4 -14.23 -15.08 6.48
CA LEU A 4 -14.45 -13.65 6.51
C LEU A 4 -14.30 -13.13 5.08
N GLU A 5 -15.38 -12.73 4.47
CA GLU A 5 -15.35 -12.20 3.10
C GLU A 5 -14.99 -10.70 3.17
N ILE A 6 -13.75 -10.38 2.76
CA ILE A 6 -13.31 -8.99 2.64
C ILE A 6 -13.94 -8.40 1.37
N PRO A 7 -14.73 -7.30 1.47
CA PRO A 7 -15.31 -6.64 0.31
C PRO A 7 -14.25 -6.25 -0.71
N ARG A 8 -14.65 -6.19 -1.98
CA ARG A 8 -13.78 -5.79 -3.08
C ARG A 8 -14.28 -4.50 -3.71
N ILE A 9 -13.34 -3.67 -4.15
CA ILE A 9 -13.60 -2.43 -4.90
C ILE A 9 -13.30 -2.70 -6.37
N THR A 10 -14.19 -2.26 -7.27
CA THR A 10 -13.93 -2.26 -8.71
C THR A 10 -13.09 -1.05 -9.07
N LEU A 11 -11.99 -1.29 -9.78
CA LEU A 11 -11.07 -0.26 -10.26
C LEU A 11 -11.48 0.25 -11.64
N ASN A 12 -10.89 1.35 -12.10
CA ASN A 12 -11.20 1.97 -13.39
C ASN A 12 -10.81 1.12 -14.61
N ASP A 13 -9.94 0.13 -14.43
CA ASP A 13 -9.56 -0.85 -15.46
C ASP A 13 -10.47 -2.10 -15.49
N GLY A 14 -11.55 -2.10 -14.69
CA GLY A 14 -12.50 -3.19 -14.56
C GLY A 14 -12.04 -4.34 -13.66
N THR A 15 -10.82 -4.31 -13.13
CA THR A 15 -10.34 -5.29 -12.15
C THR A 15 -10.94 -5.03 -10.78
N THR A 16 -10.77 -5.97 -9.84
CA THR A 16 -11.24 -5.78 -8.47
C THR A 16 -10.12 -6.01 -7.47
N ILE A 17 -10.12 -5.24 -6.38
CA ILE A 17 -9.10 -5.26 -5.32
C ILE A 17 -9.76 -5.45 -3.95
N PRO A 18 -9.22 -6.28 -3.03
CA PRO A 18 -9.74 -6.37 -1.67
C PRO A 18 -9.59 -5.05 -0.93
N GLN A 19 -10.64 -4.59 -0.25
CA GLN A 19 -10.68 -3.29 0.43
C GLN A 19 -9.80 -3.24 1.69
N LEU A 20 -9.40 -4.39 2.23
CA LEU A 20 -8.46 -4.50 3.34
C LEU A 20 -7.35 -5.48 2.98
N GLY A 21 -6.10 -5.03 3.12
CA GLY A 21 -4.90 -5.82 2.92
C GLY A 21 -3.97 -5.79 4.13
N PHE A 22 -2.84 -6.46 4.00
CA PHE A 22 -1.77 -6.52 5.00
C PHE A 22 -0.52 -5.79 4.49
N GLY A 23 -0.11 -4.75 5.19
CA GLY A 23 1.10 -3.99 4.88
C GLY A 23 2.36 -4.65 5.43
N THR A 24 3.45 -4.65 4.66
CA THR A 24 4.72 -5.29 5.05
C THR A 24 5.84 -4.32 5.40
N LEU A 25 5.61 -3.01 5.36
CA LEU A 25 6.61 -2.04 5.79
C LEU A 25 6.97 -2.25 7.27
N ASN A 26 8.26 -2.39 7.57
CA ASN A 26 8.79 -2.58 8.93
C ASN A 26 8.21 -3.83 9.66
N VAL A 27 7.95 -4.94 8.95
CA VAL A 27 7.70 -6.24 9.57
C VAL A 27 9.01 -6.88 10.08
N GLN A 28 10.14 -6.41 9.61
CA GLN A 28 11.49 -6.77 9.99
C GLN A 28 12.22 -5.58 10.62
N PRO A 29 13.32 -5.79 11.37
CA PRO A 29 13.99 -4.71 12.12
C PRO A 29 14.67 -3.66 11.25
N ASP A 30 15.11 -4.04 10.06
CA ASP A 30 15.70 -3.17 9.05
C ASP A 30 15.15 -3.53 7.65
N ARG A 31 15.53 -2.79 6.62
CA ARG A 31 15.04 -2.99 5.24
C ARG A 31 15.99 -3.86 4.39
N LYS A 32 16.78 -4.74 5.03
CA LYS A 32 17.73 -5.61 4.35
C LYS A 32 17.11 -6.99 4.11
N SER A 33 17.37 -7.58 2.94
CA SER A 33 16.93 -8.92 2.58
C SER A 33 17.92 -9.98 3.09
N THR A 34 18.23 -9.98 4.40
CA THR A 34 19.04 -11.04 5.02
C THR A 34 18.20 -12.31 5.18
N PRO A 35 18.83 -13.52 5.23
CA PRO A 35 18.10 -14.76 5.48
C PRO A 35 17.16 -14.69 6.71
N ALA A 36 17.64 -14.13 7.82
CA ALA A 36 16.85 -13.96 9.03
C ALA A 36 15.62 -13.04 8.83
N ASN A 37 15.78 -11.94 8.07
CA ASN A 37 14.68 -11.03 7.76
C ASN A 37 13.68 -11.64 6.78
N ILE A 38 14.15 -12.41 5.80
CA ILE A 38 13.30 -13.18 4.88
C ILE A 38 12.43 -14.16 5.66
N ASP A 39 13.04 -14.97 6.56
CA ASP A 39 12.33 -15.94 7.38
C ASP A 39 11.32 -15.27 8.32
N ARG A 40 11.71 -14.16 8.95
CA ARG A 40 10.82 -13.36 9.80
C ARG A 40 9.63 -12.82 9.02
N THR A 41 9.88 -12.23 7.84
CA THR A 41 8.80 -11.73 6.97
C THR A 41 7.89 -12.88 6.55
N ALA A 42 8.45 -14.01 6.13
CA ALA A 42 7.67 -15.18 5.73
C ALA A 42 6.77 -15.70 6.86
N ALA A 43 7.28 -15.76 8.09
CA ALA A 43 6.48 -16.17 9.25
C ALA A 43 5.31 -15.19 9.53
N ILE A 44 5.57 -13.88 9.48
CA ILE A 44 4.55 -12.85 9.76
C ILE A 44 3.50 -12.80 8.64
N VAL A 45 3.90 -12.84 7.37
CA VAL A 45 2.97 -12.84 6.23
C VAL A 45 2.21 -14.16 6.17
N GLY A 46 2.86 -15.29 6.45
CA GLY A 46 2.20 -16.60 6.57
C GLY A 46 1.09 -16.58 7.60
N LEU A 47 1.34 -15.99 8.77
CA LEU A 47 0.33 -15.79 9.80
C LEU A 47 -0.85 -14.91 9.31
N ALA A 48 -0.57 -13.82 8.60
CA ALA A 48 -1.62 -12.98 8.03
C ALA A 48 -2.49 -13.76 7.02
N LEU A 49 -1.87 -14.57 6.16
CA LEU A 49 -2.58 -15.43 5.20
C LEU A 49 -3.44 -16.50 5.90
N GLU A 50 -2.91 -17.14 6.96
CA GLU A 50 -3.63 -18.09 7.82
C GLU A 50 -4.89 -17.46 8.44
N LEU A 51 -4.77 -16.21 8.90
CA LEU A 51 -5.88 -15.46 9.51
C LEU A 51 -6.94 -14.99 8.50
N GLY A 52 -6.67 -15.08 7.20
CA GLY A 52 -7.65 -14.75 6.16
C GLY A 52 -7.34 -13.50 5.34
N TYR A 53 -6.21 -12.83 5.55
CA TYR A 53 -5.78 -11.79 4.61
C TYR A 53 -5.53 -12.41 3.22
N ARG A 54 -5.96 -11.69 2.18
CA ARG A 54 -5.80 -12.12 0.78
C ARG A 54 -5.17 -11.04 -0.10
N HIS A 55 -4.90 -9.86 0.47
CA HIS A 55 -4.18 -8.78 -0.18
C HIS A 55 -2.92 -8.46 0.62
N ILE A 56 -1.75 -8.59 -0.01
CA ILE A 56 -0.44 -8.29 0.59
C ILE A 56 0.17 -7.10 -0.14
N ASP A 57 0.49 -6.04 0.61
CA ASP A 57 1.17 -4.84 0.12
C ASP A 57 2.64 -4.85 0.53
N THR A 58 3.53 -4.85 -0.46
CA THR A 58 4.98 -4.77 -0.29
C THR A 58 5.59 -3.68 -1.20
N ALA A 59 6.91 -3.56 -1.24
CA ALA A 59 7.65 -2.68 -2.13
C ALA A 59 9.11 -3.11 -2.30
N GLN A 60 9.76 -2.73 -3.40
CA GLN A 60 11.19 -2.95 -3.63
C GLN A 60 12.06 -2.40 -2.51
N SER A 61 11.67 -1.23 -1.94
CA SER A 61 12.43 -0.55 -0.88
C SER A 61 12.21 -1.11 0.53
N TYR A 62 11.33 -2.11 0.71
CA TYR A 62 11.03 -2.64 2.06
C TYR A 62 11.96 -3.78 2.48
N GLY A 63 12.66 -4.41 1.52
CA GLY A 63 13.45 -5.62 1.77
C GLY A 63 12.61 -6.87 2.07
N SER A 64 11.28 -6.80 1.91
CA SER A 64 10.34 -7.85 2.32
C SER A 64 9.87 -8.74 1.17
N GLU A 65 10.12 -8.41 -0.10
CA GLU A 65 9.57 -9.14 -1.25
C GLU A 65 9.90 -10.64 -1.23
N GLN A 66 11.14 -11.04 -0.93
CA GLN A 66 11.50 -12.47 -0.86
C GLN A 66 10.77 -13.22 0.25
N GLY A 67 10.59 -12.58 1.42
CA GLY A 67 9.83 -13.16 2.52
C GLY A 67 8.35 -13.29 2.21
N VAL A 68 7.77 -12.30 1.51
CA VAL A 68 6.40 -12.37 0.98
C VAL A 68 6.25 -13.53 0.02
N GLY A 69 7.15 -13.67 -0.96
CA GLY A 69 7.15 -14.78 -1.92
C GLY A 69 7.25 -16.14 -1.22
N LYS A 70 8.15 -16.29 -0.23
CA LYS A 70 8.29 -17.50 0.57
C LYS A 70 6.99 -17.84 1.32
N ALA A 71 6.31 -16.85 1.90
CA ALA A 71 5.03 -17.05 2.60
C ALA A 71 3.92 -17.49 1.63
N ILE A 72 3.81 -16.87 0.46
CA ILE A 72 2.83 -17.22 -0.57
C ILE A 72 3.03 -18.66 -1.03
N ALA A 73 4.26 -19.04 -1.37
CA ALA A 73 4.60 -20.40 -1.82
C ALA A 73 4.26 -21.46 -0.77
N ALA A 74 4.45 -21.15 0.53
CA ALA A 74 4.19 -22.08 1.63
C ALA A 74 2.71 -22.11 2.06
N SER A 75 1.88 -21.14 1.65
CA SER A 75 0.51 -20.97 2.17
C SER A 75 -0.48 -22.02 1.67
N GLY A 76 -0.20 -22.66 0.52
CA GLY A 76 -1.16 -23.55 -0.16
C GLY A 76 -2.40 -22.85 -0.73
N ILE A 77 -2.49 -21.53 -0.63
CA ILE A 77 -3.62 -20.75 -1.14
C ILE A 77 -3.47 -20.62 -2.67
N PRO A 78 -4.53 -20.90 -3.46
CA PRO A 78 -4.50 -20.69 -4.90
C PRO A 78 -4.09 -19.27 -5.26
N ARG A 79 -3.19 -19.09 -6.26
CA ARG A 79 -2.67 -17.78 -6.64
C ARG A 79 -3.77 -16.78 -7.02
N ASN A 80 -4.84 -17.23 -7.63
CA ASN A 80 -5.99 -16.40 -8.03
C ASN A 80 -6.86 -15.92 -6.85
N GLU A 81 -6.69 -16.46 -5.67
CA GLU A 81 -7.32 -15.98 -4.43
C GLU A 81 -6.48 -14.88 -3.75
N LEU A 82 -5.24 -14.70 -4.17
CA LEU A 82 -4.34 -13.69 -3.61
C LEU A 82 -4.29 -12.44 -4.50
N TYR A 83 -4.14 -11.30 -3.88
CA TYR A 83 -3.85 -10.02 -4.51
C TYR A 83 -2.53 -9.50 -3.95
N VAL A 84 -1.54 -9.31 -4.81
CA VAL A 84 -0.18 -8.91 -4.39
C VAL A 84 0.17 -7.58 -5.03
N THR A 85 0.50 -6.61 -4.19
CA THR A 85 0.96 -5.28 -4.60
C THR A 85 2.43 -5.14 -4.29
N SER A 86 3.23 -4.65 -5.25
CA SER A 86 4.57 -4.13 -5.00
C SER A 86 4.73 -2.73 -5.60
N LYS A 87 5.87 -2.08 -5.34
CA LYS A 87 6.09 -0.69 -5.72
C LYS A 87 7.50 -0.51 -6.28
N LEU A 88 7.60 0.26 -7.36
CA LEU A 88 8.85 0.67 -8.00
C LEU A 88 9.69 1.52 -7.04
N GLY A 89 10.91 1.13 -6.78
CA GLY A 89 11.84 1.89 -5.95
C GLY A 89 12.29 3.20 -6.63
N ASN A 90 12.53 4.23 -5.85
CA ASN A 90 12.92 5.56 -6.33
C ASN A 90 14.22 5.58 -7.15
N GLY A 91 15.07 4.58 -7.02
CA GLY A 91 16.28 4.41 -7.82
C GLY A 91 16.08 3.83 -9.22
N ASN A 92 14.83 3.44 -9.59
CA ASN A 92 14.53 2.65 -10.79
C ASN A 92 13.59 3.40 -11.76
N HIS A 93 13.60 4.74 -11.81
CA HIS A 93 12.65 5.53 -12.60
C HIS A 93 12.96 5.58 -14.11
N ARG A 94 14.16 5.26 -14.56
CA ARG A 94 14.45 5.21 -16.00
C ARG A 94 13.69 4.05 -16.65
N PRO A 95 13.20 4.18 -17.89
CA PRO A 95 12.37 3.15 -18.53
C PRO A 95 12.97 1.74 -18.51
N ASP A 96 14.28 1.60 -18.77
CA ASP A 96 14.93 0.29 -18.73
C ASP A 96 15.08 -0.26 -17.30
N ASP A 97 15.30 0.63 -16.31
CA ASP A 97 15.32 0.25 -14.89
C ASP A 97 13.95 -0.20 -14.40
N VAL A 98 12.86 0.42 -14.90
CA VAL A 98 11.46 -0.03 -14.60
C VAL A 98 11.29 -1.49 -15.00
N ARG A 99 11.64 -1.84 -16.26
CA ARG A 99 11.46 -3.20 -16.77
C ARG A 99 12.33 -4.20 -16.01
N ARG A 100 13.63 -3.89 -15.87
CA ARG A 100 14.58 -4.74 -15.13
C ARG A 100 14.15 -4.97 -13.69
N SER A 101 13.82 -3.91 -12.95
CA SER A 101 13.45 -4.02 -11.54
C SER A 101 12.09 -4.68 -11.31
N PHE A 102 11.18 -4.59 -12.30
CA PHE A 102 9.94 -5.35 -12.27
C PHE A 102 10.19 -6.85 -12.39
N ASP A 103 11.14 -7.26 -13.29
CA ASP A 103 11.55 -8.67 -13.40
C ASP A 103 12.19 -9.19 -12.12
N GLU A 104 13.01 -8.36 -11.46
CA GLU A 104 13.60 -8.67 -10.16
C GLU A 104 12.51 -8.82 -9.07
N THR A 105 11.48 -7.96 -9.08
CA THR A 105 10.32 -8.06 -8.18
C THR A 105 9.59 -9.39 -8.35
N LEU A 106 9.25 -9.77 -9.59
CA LEU A 106 8.61 -11.06 -9.86
C LEU A 106 9.46 -12.23 -9.39
N LYS A 107 10.78 -12.19 -9.66
CA LYS A 107 11.74 -13.21 -9.20
C LYS A 107 11.78 -13.32 -7.68
N LYS A 108 11.85 -12.20 -6.95
CA LYS A 108 11.86 -12.17 -5.48
C LYS A 108 10.56 -12.69 -4.88
N LEU A 109 9.43 -12.37 -5.49
CA LEU A 109 8.11 -12.84 -5.08
C LEU A 109 7.83 -14.29 -5.50
N GLY A 110 8.62 -14.86 -6.45
CA GLY A 110 8.35 -16.17 -7.03
C GLY A 110 7.05 -16.22 -7.83
N LEU A 111 6.69 -15.12 -8.49
CA LEU A 111 5.44 -14.96 -9.23
C LEU A 111 5.70 -14.75 -10.73
N GLU A 112 4.82 -15.26 -11.57
CA GLU A 112 4.82 -14.99 -13.03
C GLU A 112 4.08 -13.70 -13.37
N GLN A 113 3.08 -13.32 -12.55
CA GLN A 113 2.26 -12.12 -12.71
C GLN A 113 2.05 -11.42 -11.38
N LEU A 114 2.14 -10.09 -11.38
CA LEU A 114 1.79 -9.23 -10.25
C LEU A 114 0.39 -8.65 -10.46
N ASP A 115 -0.40 -8.54 -9.38
CA ASP A 115 -1.75 -7.95 -9.46
C ASP A 115 -1.72 -6.44 -9.58
N LEU A 116 -0.86 -5.76 -8.79
CA LEU A 116 -0.73 -4.30 -8.82
C LEU A 116 0.72 -3.87 -8.64
N PHE A 117 1.19 -2.98 -9.51
CA PHE A 117 2.50 -2.35 -9.38
C PHE A 117 2.35 -0.84 -9.35
N LEU A 118 2.92 -0.20 -8.31
CA LEU A 118 2.81 1.22 -8.08
C LEU A 118 4.13 1.94 -8.36
N MET A 119 4.08 3.13 -8.97
CA MET A 119 5.18 4.08 -8.86
C MET A 119 5.18 4.60 -7.42
N HIS A 120 6.21 4.26 -6.62
CA HIS A 120 6.20 4.48 -5.17
C HIS A 120 6.15 5.96 -4.78
N TRP A 121 6.88 6.81 -5.50
CA TRP A 121 6.91 8.26 -5.34
C TRP A 121 7.10 8.92 -6.70
N PRO A 122 6.61 10.14 -6.93
CA PRO A 122 6.88 10.86 -8.18
C PRO A 122 8.33 11.34 -8.30
N VAL A 123 9.02 11.55 -7.17
CA VAL A 123 10.40 12.07 -7.04
C VAL A 123 10.73 13.21 -8.03
N PRO A 124 9.96 14.31 -8.02
CA PRO A 124 10.04 15.35 -9.06
C PRO A 124 11.36 16.13 -9.05
N THR A 125 12.15 16.02 -7.99
CA THR A 125 13.48 16.62 -7.87
C THR A 125 14.61 15.74 -8.41
N LEU A 126 14.30 14.48 -8.76
CA LEU A 126 15.22 13.53 -9.40
C LEU A 126 14.87 13.36 -10.87
N TYR A 127 15.78 12.78 -11.64
CA TYR A 127 15.58 12.44 -13.07
C TYR A 127 15.09 13.63 -13.91
N ASN A 128 15.49 14.86 -13.59
CA ASN A 128 15.04 16.11 -14.22
C ASN A 128 13.49 16.30 -14.13
N GLY A 129 12.84 15.70 -13.13
CA GLY A 129 11.40 15.75 -12.95
C GLY A 129 10.62 14.87 -13.94
N ASP A 130 11.28 13.91 -14.59
CA ASP A 130 10.66 13.02 -15.58
C ASP A 130 10.12 11.74 -14.96
N TYR A 131 8.97 11.83 -14.32
CA TYR A 131 8.19 10.66 -13.92
C TYR A 131 7.14 10.25 -14.98
N ILE A 132 7.01 11.03 -16.08
CA ILE A 132 6.14 10.70 -17.21
C ILE A 132 6.69 9.49 -17.96
N SER A 133 7.99 9.48 -18.30
CA SER A 133 8.63 8.35 -18.96
C SER A 133 8.59 7.09 -18.09
N THR A 134 8.70 7.25 -16.76
CA THR A 134 8.51 6.15 -15.80
C THR A 134 7.10 5.57 -15.90
N TRP A 135 6.07 6.44 -15.90
CA TRP A 135 4.68 6.01 -16.01
C TRP A 135 4.39 5.30 -17.33
N LYS A 136 4.90 5.82 -18.45
CA LYS A 136 4.81 5.14 -19.75
C LYS A 136 5.40 3.74 -19.71
N ALA A 137 6.61 3.59 -19.18
CA ALA A 137 7.27 2.28 -19.07
C ALA A 137 6.49 1.32 -18.16
N MET A 138 5.86 1.81 -17.08
CA MET A 138 5.01 0.99 -16.22
C MET A 138 3.74 0.53 -16.93
N THR A 139 3.10 1.41 -17.73
CA THR A 139 1.89 1.03 -18.48
C THR A 139 2.18 0.03 -19.61
N GLU A 140 3.39 0.01 -20.16
CA GLU A 140 3.82 -1.01 -21.12
C GLU A 140 3.86 -2.41 -20.51
N LEU A 141 4.10 -2.55 -19.19
CA LEU A 141 4.08 -3.85 -18.51
C LEU A 141 2.70 -4.52 -18.50
N LEU A 142 1.62 -3.76 -18.71
CA LEU A 142 0.26 -4.28 -18.80
C LEU A 142 0.06 -5.10 -20.08
N THR A 143 0.77 -4.75 -21.18
CA THR A 143 0.54 -5.32 -22.51
C THR A 143 1.04 -6.76 -22.66
N ASN A 144 1.99 -7.17 -21.82
CA ASN A 144 2.59 -8.51 -21.87
C ASN A 144 1.97 -9.52 -20.88
N GLY A 145 0.90 -9.11 -20.18
CA GLY A 145 0.17 -9.95 -19.23
C GLY A 145 0.92 -10.28 -17.93
N ARG A 146 2.08 -9.69 -17.68
CA ARG A 146 2.88 -9.91 -16.46
C ARG A 146 2.48 -8.99 -15.31
N LEU A 147 1.85 -7.87 -15.62
CA LEU A 147 1.21 -6.94 -14.70
C LEU A 147 -0.28 -6.86 -15.01
N ARG A 148 -1.11 -7.00 -13.98
CA ARG A 148 -2.57 -6.94 -14.14
C ARG A 148 -3.09 -5.49 -14.08
N THR A 149 -2.59 -4.71 -13.14
CA THR A 149 -3.05 -3.35 -12.84
C THR A 149 -1.87 -2.44 -12.50
N ALA A 150 -1.85 -1.21 -13.02
CA ALA A 150 -0.83 -0.20 -12.73
C ALA A 150 -1.44 0.96 -11.93
N GLY A 151 -0.68 1.47 -10.98
CA GLY A 151 -1.07 2.61 -10.16
C GLY A 151 0.12 3.45 -9.72
N VAL A 152 -0.17 4.44 -8.89
CA VAL A 152 0.83 5.36 -8.34
C VAL A 152 0.71 5.44 -6.82
N SER A 153 1.72 6.01 -6.19
CA SER A 153 1.70 6.26 -4.75
C SER A 153 2.32 7.62 -4.46
N ASN A 154 1.74 8.34 -3.48
CA ASN A 154 2.17 9.66 -3.06
C ASN A 154 2.05 10.76 -4.14
N PHE A 155 1.14 10.60 -5.10
CA PHE A 155 0.91 11.60 -6.13
C PHE A 155 -0.02 12.70 -5.62
N GLN A 156 0.40 13.97 -5.78
CA GLN A 156 -0.40 15.15 -5.55
C GLN A 156 -1.26 15.45 -6.80
N PRO A 157 -2.27 16.35 -6.73
CA PRO A 157 -3.13 16.67 -7.87
C PRO A 157 -2.35 16.97 -9.16
N HIS A 158 -1.38 17.87 -9.09
CA HIS A 158 -0.56 18.26 -10.25
C HIS A 158 0.31 17.13 -10.82
N HIS A 159 0.71 16.15 -9.99
CA HIS A 159 1.42 14.96 -10.47
C HIS A 159 0.49 14.07 -11.30
N LEU A 160 -0.74 13.85 -10.82
CA LEU A 160 -1.76 13.07 -11.54
C LEU A 160 -2.11 13.74 -12.87
N ASP A 161 -2.45 15.03 -12.83
CA ASP A 161 -2.80 15.81 -14.02
C ASP A 161 -1.72 15.70 -15.09
N ARG A 162 -0.45 15.81 -14.69
CA ARG A 162 0.69 15.78 -15.61
C ARG A 162 0.87 14.42 -16.29
N ILE A 163 0.77 13.28 -15.56
CA ILE A 163 0.91 11.96 -16.19
C ILE A 163 -0.30 11.62 -17.05
N ILE A 164 -1.51 11.98 -16.62
CA ILE A 164 -2.75 11.71 -17.36
C ILE A 164 -2.78 12.54 -18.66
N ALA A 165 -2.47 13.85 -18.59
CA ALA A 165 -2.41 14.68 -19.77
C ALA A 165 -1.37 14.20 -20.80
N ALA A 166 -0.23 13.69 -20.34
CA ALA A 166 0.86 13.24 -21.20
C ALA A 166 0.65 11.84 -21.82
N THR A 167 -0.18 10.99 -21.20
CA THR A 167 -0.30 9.58 -21.59
C THR A 167 -1.71 9.15 -21.93
N GLY A 168 -2.73 9.86 -21.48
CA GLY A 168 -4.14 9.46 -21.57
C GLY A 168 -4.49 8.30 -20.63
N VAL A 169 -3.54 7.79 -19.83
CA VAL A 169 -3.75 6.63 -18.96
C VAL A 169 -3.92 7.09 -17.51
N VAL A 170 -5.07 6.80 -16.94
CA VAL A 170 -5.38 7.09 -15.53
C VAL A 170 -4.86 5.95 -14.66
N PRO A 171 -4.09 6.21 -13.59
CA PRO A 171 -3.73 5.18 -12.62
C PRO A 171 -4.97 4.52 -12.01
N ALA A 172 -4.94 3.20 -11.83
CA ALA A 172 -6.07 2.50 -11.22
C ALA A 172 -6.24 2.86 -9.74
N VAL A 173 -5.13 3.12 -9.06
CA VAL A 173 -5.11 3.55 -7.67
C VAL A 173 -4.06 4.66 -7.45
N ASN A 174 -4.28 5.49 -6.43
CA ASN A 174 -3.27 6.34 -5.84
C ASN A 174 -3.15 5.99 -4.35
N GLN A 175 -2.04 5.36 -3.95
CA GLN A 175 -1.78 5.02 -2.55
C GLN A 175 -1.12 6.20 -1.84
N ILE A 176 -1.85 6.88 -0.97
CA ILE A 176 -1.40 8.10 -0.29
C ILE A 176 -1.49 7.97 1.23
N GLU A 177 -0.73 8.81 1.94
CA GLU A 177 -0.92 8.93 3.38
C GLU A 177 -2.31 9.49 3.69
N VAL A 178 -3.13 8.71 4.41
CA VAL A 178 -4.43 9.16 4.92
C VAL A 178 -4.65 8.56 6.29
N HIS A 179 -5.03 9.40 7.24
CA HIS A 179 -5.51 9.02 8.57
C HIS A 179 -6.31 10.19 9.16
N PRO A 180 -7.05 10.04 10.27
CA PRO A 180 -7.91 11.10 10.81
C PRO A 180 -7.23 12.45 11.07
N TYR A 181 -5.94 12.47 11.41
CA TYR A 181 -5.19 13.73 11.59
C TYR A 181 -4.67 14.34 10.29
N PHE A 182 -4.71 13.58 9.20
CA PHE A 182 -4.33 14.03 7.86
C PHE A 182 -5.18 13.32 6.80
N THR A 183 -6.30 13.92 6.46
CA THR A 183 -7.24 13.36 5.46
C THR A 183 -6.71 13.42 4.05
N ASN A 184 -5.66 14.21 3.81
CA ASN A 184 -5.04 14.44 2.48
C ASN A 184 -6.10 14.76 1.42
N GLY A 185 -7.01 15.68 1.77
CA GLY A 185 -8.25 15.92 1.03
C GLY A 185 -8.03 16.29 -0.42
N ALA A 186 -7.02 17.11 -0.72
CA ALA A 186 -6.72 17.53 -2.09
C ALA A 186 -6.29 16.34 -2.98
N ALA A 187 -5.35 15.51 -2.51
CA ALA A 187 -4.89 14.35 -3.27
C ALA A 187 -5.96 13.26 -3.37
N SER A 188 -6.76 13.06 -2.30
CA SER A 188 -7.91 12.14 -2.30
C SER A 188 -8.96 12.58 -3.32
N ALA A 189 -9.36 13.86 -3.32
CA ALA A 189 -10.35 14.40 -4.25
C ALA A 189 -9.88 14.33 -5.71
N ALA A 190 -8.62 14.69 -5.99
CA ALA A 190 -8.06 14.59 -7.33
C ALA A 190 -8.01 13.14 -7.84
N SER A 191 -7.62 12.19 -6.98
CA SER A 191 -7.61 10.77 -7.35
C SER A 191 -9.01 10.30 -7.75
N LEU A 192 -10.02 10.56 -6.92
CA LEU A 192 -11.41 10.18 -7.18
C LEU A 192 -11.98 10.91 -8.41
N HIS A 193 -11.65 12.19 -8.62
CA HIS A 193 -12.08 12.96 -9.78
C HIS A 193 -11.61 12.32 -11.10
N HIS A 194 -10.39 11.82 -11.13
CA HIS A 194 -9.85 11.10 -12.29
C HIS A 194 -10.31 9.63 -12.38
N GLY A 195 -11.02 9.13 -11.37
CA GLY A 195 -11.48 7.73 -11.31
C GLY A 195 -10.44 6.75 -10.75
N ALA A 196 -9.37 7.24 -10.12
CA ALA A 196 -8.41 6.41 -9.39
C ALA A 196 -8.95 6.11 -7.98
N ALA A 197 -8.91 4.84 -7.56
CA ALA A 197 -9.24 4.49 -6.18
C ALA A 197 -8.16 5.01 -5.20
N VAL A 198 -8.59 5.38 -4.00
CA VAL A 198 -7.67 5.82 -2.94
C VAL A 198 -7.29 4.64 -2.05
N GLU A 199 -5.99 4.34 -2.01
CA GLU A 199 -5.41 3.46 -1.01
C GLU A 199 -4.78 4.29 0.09
N ALA A 200 -5.09 3.96 1.36
CA ALA A 200 -4.53 4.66 2.51
C ALA A 200 -3.34 3.89 3.07
N HIS A 201 -2.12 4.40 2.86
CA HIS A 201 -0.99 3.95 3.65
C HIS A 201 -0.97 4.68 4.99
N SER A 202 -0.30 4.09 5.99
CA SER A 202 -0.27 4.64 7.36
C SER A 202 -1.64 4.90 7.99
N PRO A 203 -2.64 4.02 7.78
CA PRO A 203 -4.05 4.31 8.13
C PRO A 203 -4.24 4.60 9.62
N LEU A 204 -3.32 4.16 10.49
CA LEU A 204 -3.33 4.37 11.93
C LEU A 204 -2.30 5.43 12.40
N GLY A 205 -1.79 6.27 11.49
CA GLY A 205 -0.89 7.40 11.79
C GLY A 205 0.51 6.99 12.30
N HIS A 206 1.02 5.80 11.93
CA HIS A 206 2.34 5.27 12.35
C HIS A 206 2.58 5.24 13.88
N GLY A 207 1.54 5.32 14.70
CA GLY A 207 1.67 5.48 16.14
C GLY A 207 2.12 6.88 16.57
N GLN A 208 2.35 7.80 15.64
CA GLN A 208 2.66 9.19 15.94
C GLN A 208 1.39 9.98 16.26
N GLY A 209 1.55 11.07 17.03
CA GLY A 209 0.45 11.95 17.38
C GLY A 209 -0.62 11.32 18.29
N ARG A 210 -0.44 10.07 18.72
CA ARG A 210 -1.36 9.36 19.63
C ARG A 210 -2.81 9.28 19.09
N LEU A 211 -2.98 9.12 17.77
CA LEU A 211 -4.31 9.02 17.13
C LEU A 211 -5.23 7.99 17.82
N LEU A 212 -4.70 6.83 18.18
CA LEU A 212 -5.47 5.78 18.85
C LEU A 212 -5.83 6.11 20.31
N ASP A 213 -5.17 7.11 20.87
CA ASP A 213 -5.45 7.65 22.21
C ASP A 213 -6.31 8.91 22.19
N ASP A 214 -6.69 9.40 21.00
CA ASP A 214 -7.51 10.61 20.84
C ASP A 214 -8.86 10.44 21.57
N PRO A 215 -9.32 11.45 22.33
CA PRO A 215 -10.59 11.37 23.04
C PRO A 215 -11.80 11.05 22.17
N VAL A 216 -11.82 11.50 20.91
CA VAL A 216 -12.92 11.21 19.96
C VAL A 216 -12.90 9.74 19.59
N THR A 217 -11.75 9.20 19.15
CA THR A 217 -11.64 7.79 18.76
C THR A 217 -11.92 6.86 19.94
N ARG A 218 -11.40 7.18 21.15
CA ARG A 218 -11.66 6.40 22.38
C ARG A 218 -13.12 6.41 22.80
N ARG A 219 -13.79 7.56 22.75
CA ARG A 219 -15.21 7.67 23.09
C ARG A 219 -16.06 6.81 22.16
N ILE A 220 -15.82 6.88 20.85
CA ILE A 220 -16.54 6.07 19.87
C ILE A 220 -16.23 4.59 20.06
N ALA A 221 -14.97 4.24 20.30
CA ALA A 221 -14.52 2.87 20.57
C ALA A 221 -15.25 2.26 21.77
N GLY A 222 -15.31 2.99 22.89
CA GLY A 222 -16.04 2.55 24.09
C GLY A 222 -17.53 2.39 23.87
N ALA A 223 -18.19 3.30 23.13
CA ALA A 223 -19.61 3.21 22.81
C ALA A 223 -19.97 2.02 21.90
N ARG A 224 -18.99 1.54 21.11
CA ARG A 224 -19.19 0.47 20.14
C ARG A 224 -18.63 -0.90 20.60
N ASP A 225 -18.02 -0.98 21.78
CA ASP A 225 -17.27 -2.15 22.24
C ASP A 225 -16.24 -2.61 21.19
N LYS A 226 -15.45 -1.63 20.71
CA LYS A 226 -14.38 -1.80 19.71
C LYS A 226 -13.13 -1.10 20.20
N THR A 227 -12.00 -1.40 19.51
CA THR A 227 -10.76 -0.66 19.74
C THR A 227 -10.71 0.61 18.87
N SER A 228 -9.90 1.59 19.28
CA SER A 228 -9.67 2.80 18.45
C SER A 228 -9.12 2.45 17.08
N ALA A 229 -8.31 1.39 16.94
CA ALA A 229 -7.80 0.92 15.67
C ALA A 229 -8.94 0.43 14.75
N GLN A 230 -9.88 -0.35 15.28
CA GLN A 230 -11.06 -0.78 14.54
C GLN A 230 -11.94 0.40 14.10
N ILE A 231 -12.12 1.39 14.95
CA ILE A 231 -12.87 2.62 14.61
C ILE A 231 -12.22 3.35 13.44
N VAL A 232 -10.91 3.59 13.50
CA VAL A 232 -10.19 4.29 12.44
C VAL A 232 -10.20 3.48 11.14
N LEU A 233 -9.98 2.17 11.18
CA LEU A 233 -10.05 1.31 9.99
C LEU A 233 -11.46 1.32 9.40
N ARG A 234 -12.53 1.23 10.23
CA ARG A 234 -13.90 1.29 9.74
C ARG A 234 -14.22 2.65 9.09
N TRP A 235 -13.72 3.75 9.64
CA TRP A 235 -13.84 5.08 9.05
C TRP A 235 -13.23 5.12 7.63
N HIS A 236 -12.04 4.55 7.44
CA HIS A 236 -11.47 4.44 6.09
C HIS A 236 -12.36 3.65 5.14
N LEU A 237 -12.84 2.47 5.59
CA LEU A 237 -13.66 1.60 4.76
C LEU A 237 -14.98 2.26 4.36
N GLN A 238 -15.61 3.03 5.25
CA GLN A 238 -16.85 3.77 4.96
C GLN A 238 -16.63 4.96 4.02
N HIS A 239 -15.41 5.52 3.96
CA HIS A 239 -15.00 6.46 2.93
C HIS A 239 -14.63 5.78 1.58
N GLY A 240 -14.83 4.47 1.45
CA GLY A 240 -14.49 3.73 0.22
C GLY A 240 -12.99 3.54 -0.01
N ARG A 241 -12.14 3.79 0.99
CA ARG A 241 -10.69 3.63 0.86
C ARG A 241 -10.26 2.18 1.05
N ILE A 242 -9.16 1.82 0.40
CA ILE A 242 -8.46 0.56 0.62
C ILE A 242 -7.39 0.79 1.69
N VAL A 243 -7.20 -0.14 2.64
CA VAL A 243 -6.30 0.07 3.79
C VAL A 243 -5.35 -1.10 4.03
N PHE A 244 -4.15 -0.79 4.53
CA PHE A 244 -3.10 -1.75 4.82
C PHE A 244 -2.59 -1.61 6.26
N PRO A 245 -3.39 -2.00 7.27
CA PRO A 245 -2.87 -2.07 8.63
C PRO A 245 -1.73 -3.08 8.71
N LYS A 246 -0.64 -2.71 9.39
CA LYS A 246 0.50 -3.58 9.67
C LYS A 246 0.54 -3.96 11.13
N SER A 247 0.74 -5.22 11.42
CA SER A 247 1.07 -5.71 12.74
C SER A 247 2.04 -6.90 12.67
N VAL A 248 2.77 -7.15 13.74
CA VAL A 248 3.56 -8.37 13.95
C VAL A 248 2.95 -9.24 15.07
N HIS A 249 1.80 -8.82 15.62
CA HIS A 249 1.09 -9.49 16.70
C HIS A 249 -0.19 -10.11 16.17
N ARG A 250 -0.39 -11.40 16.41
CA ARG A 250 -1.56 -12.17 15.96
C ARG A 250 -2.88 -11.50 16.36
N GLU A 251 -3.00 -11.12 17.62
CA GLU A 251 -4.23 -10.57 18.19
C GLU A 251 -4.65 -9.28 17.47
N ARG A 252 -3.68 -8.41 17.13
CA ARG A 252 -3.95 -7.17 16.38
C ARG A 252 -4.30 -7.44 14.91
N MET A 253 -3.72 -8.47 14.30
CA MET A 253 -4.11 -8.88 12.94
C MET A 253 -5.55 -9.38 12.90
N GLU A 254 -5.95 -10.24 13.87
CA GLU A 254 -7.32 -10.70 14.02
C GLU A 254 -8.30 -9.56 14.32
N GLU A 255 -7.90 -8.62 15.18
CA GLU A 255 -8.68 -7.43 15.51
C GLU A 255 -8.93 -6.56 14.26
N ASN A 256 -7.89 -6.29 13.47
CA ASN A 256 -7.97 -5.49 12.25
C ASN A 256 -8.88 -6.13 11.18
N LEU A 257 -9.07 -7.44 11.17
CA LEU A 257 -10.02 -8.12 10.29
C LEU A 257 -11.48 -7.98 10.76
N LYS A 258 -11.72 -7.73 12.05
CA LYS A 258 -13.07 -7.63 12.64
C LYS A 258 -13.67 -6.22 12.50
N VAL A 259 -13.54 -5.61 11.31
CA VAL A 259 -13.99 -4.24 11.02
C VAL A 259 -15.20 -4.17 10.09
N PHE A 260 -15.67 -5.32 9.59
CA PHE A 260 -16.80 -5.38 8.67
C PHE A 260 -18.14 -5.67 9.37
N GLY A 261 -18.14 -6.02 10.65
CA GLY A 261 -19.33 -6.41 11.41
C GLY A 261 -20.06 -5.26 12.12
N PHE A 262 -19.68 -4.00 11.88
CA PHE A 262 -20.32 -2.82 12.45
C PHE A 262 -20.18 -1.62 11.52
N GLU A 263 -20.97 -0.57 11.76
CA GLU A 263 -20.90 0.70 11.03
C GLU A 263 -20.81 1.88 11.99
N LEU A 264 -20.09 2.91 11.58
CA LEU A 264 -20.08 4.21 12.23
C LEU A 264 -21.29 5.03 11.75
N SER A 265 -21.93 5.74 12.67
CA SER A 265 -23.00 6.66 12.30
C SER A 265 -22.46 7.88 11.55
N PRO A 266 -23.32 8.65 10.84
CA PRO A 266 -22.89 9.89 10.20
C PRO A 266 -22.23 10.88 11.18
N ASP A 267 -22.73 10.99 12.41
CA ASP A 267 -22.16 11.87 13.43
C ASP A 267 -20.78 11.38 13.90
N GLU A 268 -20.58 10.06 14.03
CA GLU A 268 -19.28 9.48 14.37
C GLU A 268 -18.27 9.68 13.23
N MET A 269 -18.69 9.49 11.98
CA MET A 269 -17.87 9.77 10.80
C MET A 269 -17.44 11.24 10.78
N ALA A 270 -18.40 12.18 10.94
CA ALA A 270 -18.13 13.62 10.98
C ALA A 270 -17.21 14.01 12.15
N ALA A 271 -17.37 13.38 13.32
CA ALA A 271 -16.52 13.63 14.47
C ALA A 271 -15.06 13.20 14.21
N ILE A 272 -14.84 12.10 13.46
CA ILE A 272 -13.50 11.64 13.08
C ILE A 272 -12.94 12.53 11.96
N ASP A 273 -13.75 12.93 10.97
CA ASP A 273 -13.36 13.87 9.91
C ASP A 273 -12.89 15.22 10.51
N GLY A 274 -13.54 15.66 11.58
CA GLY A 274 -13.19 16.89 12.31
C GLY A 274 -11.83 16.85 13.04
N LEU A 275 -11.14 15.70 13.07
CA LEU A 275 -9.79 15.57 13.63
C LEU A 275 -8.69 16.03 12.67
N ASP A 276 -9.02 16.35 11.43
CA ASP A 276 -8.04 16.74 10.42
C ASP A 276 -7.25 17.99 10.83
N ARG A 277 -5.94 17.91 10.69
CA ARG A 277 -4.99 18.98 11.03
C ARG A 277 -4.33 19.57 9.78
N GLY A 278 -4.82 19.18 8.59
CA GLY A 278 -4.21 19.53 7.32
C GLY A 278 -2.74 19.08 7.28
N GLU A 279 -1.87 19.84 6.64
CA GLU A 279 -0.43 19.51 6.50
C GLU A 279 0.30 19.32 7.85
N LYS A 280 -0.19 19.88 8.94
CA LYS A 280 0.39 19.66 10.29
C LYS A 280 0.15 18.25 10.81
N GLY A 281 -0.79 17.51 10.23
CA GLY A 281 -1.07 16.13 10.55
C GLY A 281 -0.23 15.12 9.76
N ARG A 282 0.43 15.55 8.68
CA ARG A 282 1.30 14.70 7.85
C ARG A 282 2.43 14.09 8.70
N VAL A 283 2.63 12.80 8.53
CA VAL A 283 3.68 12.03 9.22
C VAL A 283 4.84 11.71 8.27
N GLY A 284 4.52 11.40 7.03
CA GLY A 284 5.51 11.12 5.98
C GLY A 284 6.09 12.38 5.34
N PRO A 285 7.12 12.24 4.51
CA PRO A 285 7.70 13.36 3.76
C PRO A 285 6.71 13.94 2.74
N HIS A 286 6.92 15.21 2.37
CA HIS A 286 6.11 15.83 1.32
C HIS A 286 6.51 15.31 -0.07
N PRO A 287 5.57 14.87 -0.92
CA PRO A 287 5.88 14.26 -2.22
C PRO A 287 6.67 15.13 -3.19
N ASP A 288 6.50 16.46 -3.14
CA ASP A 288 7.19 17.39 -4.03
C ASP A 288 8.69 17.52 -3.74
N THR A 289 9.11 17.16 -2.53
CA THR A 289 10.51 17.32 -2.09
C THR A 289 11.20 16.02 -1.72
N PHE A 290 10.44 14.92 -1.61
CA PHE A 290 11.03 13.64 -1.24
C PHE A 290 11.90 13.08 -2.38
N ALA A 291 13.17 12.78 -2.07
CA ALA A 291 14.16 12.34 -3.03
C ALA A 291 15.05 11.19 -2.52
N ALA A 292 14.65 10.52 -1.42
CA ALA A 292 15.47 9.46 -0.88
C ALA A 292 15.50 8.24 -1.81
N ILE A 293 16.70 7.83 -2.19
CA ILE A 293 16.99 6.57 -2.87
C ILE A 293 17.65 5.67 -1.82
N PRO A 294 17.02 4.54 -1.43
CA PRO A 294 17.67 3.57 -0.55
C PRO A 294 18.99 3.09 -1.18
N GLU A 295 20.04 2.97 -0.37
CA GLU A 295 21.30 2.38 -0.82
C GLU A 295 21.06 0.98 -1.40
N LYS A 296 21.65 0.68 -2.56
CA LYS A 296 21.63 -0.68 -3.11
C LYS A 296 22.40 -1.59 -2.15
N ASP A 297 21.85 -2.75 -1.84
CA ASP A 297 22.56 -3.78 -1.08
C ASP A 297 23.61 -4.40 -2.03
N GLU A 298 24.87 -3.91 -1.97
CA GLU A 298 25.96 -4.30 -2.88
C GLU A 298 26.28 -5.81 -2.87
N ARG A 299 25.76 -6.55 -1.88
CA ARG A 299 25.99 -7.99 -1.76
C ARG A 299 25.15 -8.86 -2.68
N SER A 300 24.13 -8.33 -3.35
CA SER A 300 23.32 -9.09 -4.30
C SER A 300 23.97 -9.23 -5.68
N GLU A 301 25.01 -8.46 -5.99
CA GLU A 301 25.71 -8.54 -7.28
C GLU A 301 26.85 -9.57 -7.31
N GLU A 302 27.38 -9.98 -6.14
CA GLU A 302 28.46 -10.98 -6.09
C GLU A 302 27.98 -12.43 -6.26
N GLN A 303 26.75 -12.75 -5.94
CA GLN A 303 26.20 -14.11 -6.07
C GLN A 303 25.69 -14.48 -7.47
N GLY A 304 25.74 -13.55 -8.42
CA GLY A 304 25.37 -13.78 -9.83
C GLY A 304 26.59 -13.98 -10.78
N ARG A 305 27.79 -14.08 -10.24
CA ARG A 305 29.05 -14.22 -11.05
C ARG A 305 29.82 -15.52 -10.79
N GLU A 306 29.22 -16.52 -10.13
CA GLU A 306 29.76 -17.87 -10.07
C GLU A 306 28.95 -18.87 -10.89
#